data_985c759510c7dd6a29e7dbf6535daf24
#
_entry.id   985c759510c7dd6a29e7dbf6535daf24
#
_cell.length_a   1.000
_cell.length_b   1.000
_cell.length_c   1.000
_cell.angle_alpha   90.00
_cell.angle_beta   90.00
_cell.angle_gamma   90.00
#
_symmetry.space_group_name_H-M   'P 1'
#
loop_
_entity.id
_entity.type
_entity.pdbx_description
1 polymer ?
#
loop_
_entity_poly.entity_id
_entity_poly.type
_entity_poly.pdbx_seq_one_letter_code
_entity_poly.pdbx_strand_id
1 'polypeptide(L)'
;MAFNNINPIAIDLFCGAGGLSLGLEQSNITVPLGVEINAIAAQTYTNNLNGNVLQDDIRNITGHEILEQLNLQVGELFLLAGCPPCQTFSSLQKDDVTNDARNNLIFEYTRLIRETRPLFILMENVPGLANGRGKQIF
;
A
#
# COMPACT_ATOMS: atom_id res chain seq x y z
N MET A 1 8.11 -20.52 18.68
CA MET A 1 8.77 -20.35 17.38
C MET A 1 9.68 -19.15 17.49
N ALA A 2 10.97 -19.35 17.37
CA ALA A 2 11.92 -18.23 17.35
C ALA A 2 11.85 -17.59 15.96
N PHE A 3 11.45 -16.33 15.89
CA PHE A 3 11.59 -15.48 14.68
C PHE A 3 13.06 -15.05 14.54
N ASN A 4 13.96 -16.03 14.50
CA ASN A 4 15.38 -15.78 14.39
C ASN A 4 15.68 -15.29 12.98
N ASN A 5 16.04 -14.00 12.87
CA ASN A 5 16.61 -13.35 11.68
C ASN A 5 15.71 -13.20 10.44
N ILE A 6 14.40 -13.03 10.60
CA ILE A 6 13.61 -12.49 9.49
C ILE A 6 13.88 -10.98 9.50
N ASN A 7 14.63 -10.49 8.50
CA ASN A 7 14.66 -9.06 8.22
C ASN A 7 13.26 -8.68 7.70
N PRO A 8 12.42 -7.97 8.48
CA PRO A 8 11.04 -7.74 8.08
C PRO A 8 11.02 -6.79 6.88
N ILE A 9 10.53 -7.29 5.75
CA ILE A 9 10.41 -6.53 4.50
C ILE A 9 8.96 -6.10 4.34
N ALA A 10 8.75 -4.80 4.10
CA ALA A 10 7.46 -4.24 3.75
C ALA A 10 7.45 -3.67 2.32
N ILE A 11 6.27 -3.60 1.75
CA ILE A 11 5.96 -2.84 0.54
C ILE A 11 4.95 -1.77 0.91
N ASP A 12 5.15 -0.55 0.41
CA ASP A 12 4.26 0.58 0.66
C ASP A 12 3.48 0.93 -0.62
N LEU A 13 2.21 0.56 -0.66
CA LEU A 13 1.30 0.87 -1.76
C LEU A 13 0.69 2.26 -1.57
N PHE A 14 0.62 3.04 -2.63
CA PHE A 14 0.22 4.45 -2.58
C PHE A 14 1.16 5.27 -1.69
N CYS A 15 2.46 5.04 -1.85
CA CYS A 15 3.48 5.48 -0.89
C CYS A 15 3.66 7.01 -0.84
N GLY A 16 3.16 7.76 -1.84
CA GLY A 16 3.31 9.21 -1.89
C GLY A 16 4.77 9.64 -1.77
N ALA A 17 5.04 10.62 -0.92
CA ALA A 17 6.40 11.08 -0.61
C ALA A 17 7.16 10.21 0.40
N GLY A 18 6.55 9.12 0.92
CA GLY A 18 7.22 8.12 1.75
C GLY A 18 7.03 8.28 3.26
N GLY A 19 5.99 8.99 3.72
CA GLY A 19 5.77 9.18 5.16
C GLY A 19 5.57 7.87 5.93
N LEU A 20 4.75 6.94 5.39
CA LEU A 20 4.53 5.63 5.99
C LEU A 20 5.82 4.79 5.94
N SER A 21 6.50 4.76 4.80
CA SER A 21 7.77 4.05 4.65
C SER A 21 8.82 4.51 5.65
N LEU A 22 8.96 5.83 5.85
CA LEU A 22 9.88 6.38 6.86
C LEU A 22 9.54 5.88 8.27
N GLY A 23 8.27 5.87 8.65
CA GLY A 23 7.81 5.36 9.94
C GLY A 23 8.11 3.86 10.13
N LEU A 24 7.94 3.07 9.08
CA LEU A 24 8.27 1.64 9.08
C LEU A 24 9.78 1.42 9.23
N GLU A 25 10.62 2.15 8.48
CA GLU A 25 12.08 2.07 8.58
C GLU A 25 12.58 2.48 9.98
N GLN A 26 12.01 3.52 10.60
CA GLN A 26 12.29 3.89 11.98
C GLN A 26 11.89 2.80 13.00
N SER A 27 11.00 1.91 12.60
CA SER A 27 10.55 0.74 13.39
C SER A 27 11.34 -0.54 13.05
N ASN A 28 12.47 -0.43 12.35
CA ASN A 28 13.31 -1.54 11.88
C ASN A 28 12.60 -2.49 10.91
N ILE A 29 11.67 -1.97 10.11
CA ILE A 29 11.05 -2.69 9.00
C ILE A 29 11.63 -2.08 7.70
N THR A 30 12.30 -2.89 6.90
CA THR A 30 12.88 -2.42 5.63
C THR A 30 11.80 -2.26 4.57
N VAL A 31 11.77 -1.11 3.88
CA VAL A 31 10.81 -0.84 2.79
C VAL A 31 11.58 -0.66 1.47
N PRO A 32 11.94 -1.74 0.79
CA PRO A 32 12.73 -1.67 -0.44
C PRO A 32 11.93 -1.18 -1.65
N LEU A 33 10.60 -1.20 -1.59
CA LEU A 33 9.74 -0.90 -2.72
C LEU A 33 8.46 -0.17 -2.30
N GLY A 34 8.20 0.95 -2.95
CA GLY A 34 6.93 1.67 -2.94
C GLY A 34 6.23 1.62 -4.30
N VAL A 35 4.93 1.89 -4.33
CA VAL A 35 4.12 2.05 -5.54
C VAL A 35 3.43 3.40 -5.48
N GLU A 36 3.63 4.24 -6.51
CA GLU A 36 3.06 5.59 -6.59
C GLU A 36 2.85 6.00 -8.05
N ILE A 37 1.67 6.52 -8.36
CA ILE A 37 1.34 6.99 -9.72
C ILE A 37 1.86 8.40 -9.99
N ASN A 38 1.97 9.24 -8.96
CA ASN A 38 2.38 10.64 -9.10
C ASN A 38 3.90 10.75 -9.19
N ALA A 39 4.41 11.21 -10.32
CA ALA A 39 5.85 11.31 -10.60
C ALA A 39 6.60 12.21 -9.60
N ILE A 40 5.99 13.32 -9.17
CA ILE A 40 6.62 14.27 -8.24
C ILE A 40 6.73 13.62 -6.84
N ALA A 41 5.68 12.95 -6.39
CA ALA A 41 5.68 12.22 -5.13
C ALA A 41 6.70 11.07 -5.14
N ALA A 42 6.73 10.26 -6.21
CA ALA A 42 7.69 9.19 -6.41
C ALA A 42 9.13 9.70 -6.40
N GLN A 43 9.41 10.83 -7.05
CA GLN A 43 10.74 11.45 -7.02
C GLN A 43 11.09 11.97 -5.62
N THR A 44 10.15 12.54 -4.89
CA THR A 44 10.36 12.97 -3.50
C THR A 44 10.71 11.78 -2.62
N TYR A 45 9.99 10.67 -2.79
CA TYR A 45 10.28 9.40 -2.10
C TYR A 45 11.73 8.96 -2.34
N THR A 46 12.14 8.79 -3.61
CA THR A 46 13.48 8.30 -3.97
C THR A 46 14.61 9.24 -3.58
N ASN A 47 14.34 10.54 -3.46
CA ASN A 47 15.33 11.52 -3.00
C ASN A 47 15.58 11.46 -1.48
N ASN A 48 14.64 10.95 -0.70
CA ASN A 48 14.69 10.98 0.77
C ASN A 48 14.79 9.61 1.42
N LEU A 49 14.44 8.55 0.70
CA LEU A 49 14.43 7.18 1.21
C LEU A 49 15.28 6.25 0.34
N ASN A 50 15.72 5.12 0.90
CA ASN A 50 16.58 4.17 0.20
C ASN A 50 15.81 3.17 -0.67
N GLY A 51 14.48 3.12 -0.56
CA GLY A 51 13.63 2.24 -1.36
C GLY A 51 13.44 2.73 -2.80
N ASN A 52 13.17 1.81 -3.70
CA ASN A 52 12.74 2.12 -5.06
C ASN A 52 11.24 2.42 -5.13
N VAL A 53 10.80 3.07 -6.20
CA VAL A 53 9.37 3.28 -6.48
C VAL A 53 9.03 2.74 -7.85
N LEU A 54 8.01 1.87 -7.91
CA LEU A 54 7.29 1.58 -9.14
C LEU A 54 6.34 2.74 -9.42
N GLN A 55 6.74 3.61 -10.34
CA GLN A 55 5.93 4.74 -10.75
C GLN A 55 4.93 4.30 -11.81
N ASP A 56 3.81 3.74 -11.37
CA ASP A 56 2.73 3.28 -12.26
C ASP A 56 1.38 3.30 -11.54
N ASP A 57 0.31 3.13 -12.32
CA ASP A 57 -1.02 2.87 -11.79
C ASP A 57 -1.03 1.45 -11.17
N ILE A 58 -1.49 1.33 -9.93
CA ILE A 58 -1.58 0.05 -9.22
C ILE A 58 -2.37 -1.02 -9.98
N ARG A 59 -3.28 -0.61 -10.87
CA ARG A 59 -4.07 -1.49 -11.74
C ARG A 59 -3.23 -2.23 -12.76
N ASN A 60 -2.09 -1.67 -13.15
CA ASN A 60 -1.14 -2.26 -14.09
C ASN A 60 -0.13 -3.19 -13.43
N ILE A 61 -0.01 -3.16 -12.09
CA ILE A 61 1.01 -3.87 -11.32
C ILE A 61 0.42 -5.17 -10.78
N THR A 62 1.17 -6.25 -10.90
CA THR A 62 0.80 -7.57 -10.35
C THR A 62 1.59 -7.90 -9.08
N GLY A 63 1.02 -8.73 -8.21
CA GLY A 63 1.73 -9.24 -7.04
C GLY A 63 2.98 -10.05 -7.42
N HIS A 64 2.96 -10.72 -8.56
CA HIS A 64 4.12 -11.44 -9.09
C HIS A 64 5.28 -10.50 -9.40
N GLU A 65 5.04 -9.40 -10.14
CA GLU A 65 6.07 -8.40 -10.44
C GLU A 65 6.70 -7.80 -9.18
N ILE A 66 5.85 -7.50 -8.17
CA ILE A 66 6.30 -7.01 -6.87
C ILE A 66 7.24 -8.01 -6.18
N LEU A 67 6.82 -9.27 -6.09
CA LEU A 67 7.58 -10.31 -5.41
C LEU A 67 8.87 -10.66 -6.16
N GLU A 68 8.83 -10.68 -7.49
CA GLU A 68 9.99 -10.94 -8.34
C GLU A 68 11.09 -9.89 -8.13
N GLN A 69 10.74 -8.58 -8.07
CA GLN A 69 11.72 -7.52 -7.80
C GLN A 69 12.42 -7.67 -6.45
N LEU A 70 11.78 -8.31 -5.49
CA LEU A 70 12.31 -8.53 -4.15
C LEU A 70 12.90 -9.94 -3.96
N ASN A 71 12.86 -10.77 -5.00
CA ASN A 71 13.25 -12.18 -4.95
C ASN A 71 12.52 -12.96 -3.84
N LEU A 72 11.22 -12.69 -3.69
CA LEU A 72 10.32 -13.33 -2.73
C LEU A 72 9.34 -14.27 -3.43
N GLN A 73 8.93 -15.31 -2.72
CA GLN A 73 7.82 -16.18 -3.12
C GLN A 73 6.50 -15.71 -2.49
N VAL A 74 5.37 -16.16 -3.05
CA VAL A 74 4.04 -15.94 -2.46
C VAL A 74 4.02 -16.44 -1.02
N GLY A 75 3.64 -15.59 -0.08
CA GLY A 75 3.58 -15.90 1.35
C GLY A 75 4.84 -15.52 2.13
N GLU A 76 5.90 -15.04 1.48
CA GLU A 76 7.15 -14.65 2.16
C GLU A 76 7.22 -13.16 2.49
N LEU A 77 6.35 -12.33 1.90
CA LEU A 77 6.29 -10.91 2.23
C LEU A 77 5.84 -10.72 3.68
N PHE A 78 6.66 -10.02 4.48
CA PHE A 78 6.34 -9.77 5.89
C PHE A 78 5.14 -8.82 6.04
N LEU A 79 5.14 -7.67 5.34
CA LEU A 79 4.11 -6.64 5.48
C LEU A 79 3.73 -6.05 4.13
N LEU A 80 2.45 -6.02 3.81
CA LEU A 80 1.89 -5.17 2.77
C LEU A 80 1.23 -3.97 3.45
N ALA A 81 1.85 -2.81 3.32
CA ALA A 81 1.36 -1.55 3.85
C ALA A 81 0.77 -0.68 2.74
N GLY A 82 -0.08 0.29 3.08
CA GLY A 82 -0.56 1.27 2.12
C GLY A 82 -1.65 2.18 2.63
N CYS A 83 -1.79 3.31 1.94
CA CYS A 83 -2.77 4.35 2.22
C CYS A 83 -3.65 4.59 0.97
N PRO A 84 -4.54 3.66 0.61
CA PRO A 84 -5.39 3.83 -0.56
C PRO A 84 -6.25 5.09 -0.42
N PRO A 85 -6.33 5.95 -1.46
CA PRO A 85 -7.08 7.20 -1.38
C PRO A 85 -8.58 6.95 -1.21
N CYS A 86 -9.18 7.52 -0.16
CA CYS A 86 -10.58 7.40 0.21
C CYS A 86 -11.31 8.76 0.20
N GLN A 87 -11.14 9.56 -0.83
CA GLN A 87 -11.71 10.90 -0.89
C GLN A 87 -13.26 10.93 -0.87
N THR A 88 -13.92 9.86 -1.31
CA THR A 88 -15.39 9.75 -1.29
C THR A 88 -15.98 9.46 0.08
N PHE A 89 -15.17 9.01 1.04
CA PHE A 89 -15.63 8.72 2.41
C PHE A 89 -15.31 9.86 3.40
N SER A 90 -14.66 10.92 2.94
CA SER A 90 -14.50 12.13 3.75
C SER A 90 -15.87 12.83 3.86
N SER A 91 -16.20 13.35 5.04
CA SER A 91 -17.50 13.97 5.40
C SER A 91 -17.88 15.20 4.55
N LEU A 92 -17.06 15.61 3.59
CA LEU A 92 -17.20 16.83 2.79
C LEU A 92 -17.77 16.61 1.38
N GLN A 93 -17.91 15.36 0.90
CA GLN A 93 -18.48 15.09 -0.43
C GLN A 93 -19.84 14.40 -0.35
N LYS A 94 -20.83 14.95 -1.08
CA LYS A 94 -22.24 14.51 -1.12
C LYS A 94 -22.59 13.62 -2.32
N ASP A 95 -21.61 13.25 -3.16
CA ASP A 95 -21.86 12.53 -4.40
C ASP A 95 -21.93 11.01 -4.21
N ASP A 96 -22.51 10.33 -5.19
CA ASP A 96 -22.82 8.91 -5.17
C ASP A 96 -21.55 8.05 -5.01
N VAL A 97 -21.42 7.42 -3.84
CA VAL A 97 -20.21 6.72 -3.36
C VAL A 97 -19.96 5.41 -4.10
N THR A 98 -20.97 4.86 -4.78
CA THR A 98 -20.92 3.49 -5.33
C THR A 98 -20.18 3.38 -6.66
N ASN A 99 -19.98 4.49 -7.38
CA ASN A 99 -19.45 4.48 -8.75
C ASN A 99 -18.17 5.29 -8.95
N ASP A 100 -17.51 5.70 -7.88
CA ASP A 100 -16.26 6.47 -7.99
C ASP A 100 -15.07 5.53 -8.30
N ALA A 101 -14.33 5.82 -9.38
CA ALA A 101 -13.15 5.06 -9.79
C ALA A 101 -12.06 4.95 -8.68
N ARG A 102 -12.07 5.86 -7.71
CA ARG A 102 -11.17 5.86 -6.54
C ARG A 102 -11.52 4.78 -5.52
N ASN A 103 -12.78 4.36 -5.43
CA ASN A 103 -13.19 3.23 -4.57
C ASN A 103 -12.62 1.91 -5.10
N ASN A 104 -12.36 1.81 -6.41
CA ASN A 104 -11.75 0.64 -7.02
C ASN A 104 -10.32 0.41 -6.53
N LEU A 105 -9.62 1.42 -6.01
CA LEU A 105 -8.24 1.30 -5.52
C LEU A 105 -8.14 0.46 -4.24
N ILE A 106 -9.20 0.42 -3.41
CA ILE A 106 -9.28 -0.50 -2.26
C ILE A 106 -9.38 -1.95 -2.75
N PHE A 107 -10.12 -2.19 -3.83
CA PHE A 107 -10.19 -3.53 -4.43
C PHE A 107 -8.86 -3.96 -5.05
N GLU A 108 -8.11 -3.02 -5.62
CA GLU A 108 -6.74 -3.27 -6.11
C GLU A 108 -5.80 -3.61 -4.95
N TYR A 109 -5.89 -2.90 -3.83
CA TYR A 109 -5.16 -3.25 -2.62
C TYR A 109 -5.50 -4.68 -2.17
N THR A 110 -6.80 -5.02 -2.14
CA THR A 110 -7.27 -6.38 -1.79
C THR A 110 -6.81 -7.43 -2.79
N ARG A 111 -6.75 -7.11 -4.09
CA ARG A 111 -6.20 -7.99 -5.12
C ARG A 111 -4.75 -8.33 -4.85
N LEU A 112 -3.93 -7.32 -4.57
CA LEU A 112 -2.51 -7.51 -4.27
C LEU A 112 -2.28 -8.30 -2.96
N ILE A 113 -3.14 -8.15 -1.94
CA ILE A 113 -3.11 -9.03 -0.74
C ILE A 113 -3.29 -10.50 -1.15
N ARG A 114 -4.24 -10.81 -2.01
CA ARG A 114 -4.51 -12.19 -2.46
C ARG A 114 -3.36 -12.75 -3.29
N GLU A 115 -2.74 -11.92 -4.12
CA GLU A 115 -1.64 -12.31 -4.99
C GLU A 115 -0.33 -12.52 -4.20
N THR A 116 -0.01 -11.65 -3.25
CA THR A 116 1.25 -11.70 -2.49
C THR A 116 1.17 -12.55 -1.22
N ARG A 117 -0.01 -12.68 -0.61
CA ARG A 117 -0.27 -13.38 0.67
C ARG A 117 0.71 -12.95 1.78
N PRO A 118 0.75 -11.67 2.14
CA PRO A 118 1.68 -11.19 3.15
C PRO A 118 1.33 -11.76 4.53
N LEU A 119 2.32 -11.80 5.44
CA LEU A 119 2.08 -12.23 6.83
C LEU A 119 1.24 -11.20 7.60
N PHE A 120 1.45 -9.91 7.30
CA PHE A 120 0.72 -8.80 7.92
C PHE A 120 0.23 -7.81 6.86
N ILE A 121 -0.83 -7.10 7.22
CA ILE A 121 -1.43 -6.03 6.40
C ILE A 121 -1.53 -4.79 7.28
N LEU A 122 -1.11 -3.63 6.77
CA LEU A 122 -1.31 -2.34 7.39
C LEU A 122 -1.99 -1.39 6.40
N MET A 123 -3.23 -1.03 6.67
CA MET A 123 -3.96 -0.03 5.88
C MET A 123 -4.25 1.20 6.74
N GLU A 124 -3.69 2.34 6.34
CA GLU A 124 -4.09 3.63 6.89
C GLU A 124 -5.24 4.20 6.07
N ASN A 125 -6.24 4.72 6.73
CA ASN A 125 -7.36 5.35 6.04
C ASN A 125 -8.17 6.29 6.96
N VAL A 126 -9.06 7.07 6.34
CA VAL A 126 -9.94 7.98 7.09
C VAL A 126 -11.04 7.20 7.85
N PRO A 127 -11.49 7.69 9.03
CA PRO A 127 -12.51 6.99 9.83
C PRO A 127 -13.81 6.71 9.08
N GLY A 128 -14.14 7.49 8.06
CA GLY A 128 -15.34 7.31 7.22
C GLY A 128 -15.37 6.00 6.44
N LEU A 129 -14.21 5.34 6.23
CA LEU A 129 -14.15 4.03 5.58
C LEU A 129 -14.67 2.92 6.50
N ALA A 130 -14.29 2.92 7.76
CA ALA A 130 -14.72 1.90 8.75
C ALA A 130 -16.11 2.20 9.33
N ASN A 131 -16.49 3.48 9.35
CA ASN A 131 -17.72 3.96 9.95
C ASN A 131 -18.58 4.69 8.90
N GLY A 132 -19.88 4.52 8.91
CA GLY A 132 -20.79 5.22 7.99
C GLY A 132 -20.90 4.59 6.61
N ARG A 133 -20.70 5.38 5.53
CA ARG A 133 -20.93 4.94 4.14
C ARG A 133 -19.97 3.86 3.64
N GLY A 134 -18.79 3.76 4.25
CA GLY A 134 -17.77 2.75 3.89
C GLY A 134 -18.07 1.34 4.41
N LYS A 135 -19.01 1.18 5.34
CA LYS A 135 -19.36 -0.14 5.93
C LYS A 135 -19.79 -1.21 4.92
N GLN A 136 -20.18 -0.82 3.72
CA GLN A 136 -20.62 -1.73 2.67
C GLN A 136 -19.46 -2.33 1.85
N ILE A 137 -18.21 -1.89 2.11
CA ILE A 137 -17.01 -2.36 1.38
C ILE A 137 -16.32 -3.51 2.15
N PHE A 138 -16.55 -3.61 3.43
CA PHE A 138 -16.11 -4.68 4.31
C PHE A 138 -17.33 -5.49 4.76
#